data_3842251cd1be890b7deb9343325151ff
#
_entry.id   3842251cd1be890b7deb9343325151ff
#
_cell.length_a   1.000
_cell.length_b   1.000
_cell.length_c   1.000
_cell.angle_alpha   90.00
_cell.angle_beta   90.00
_cell.angle_gamma   90.00
#
_symmetry.space_group_name_H-M   'P 1'
#
loop_
_entity.id
_entity.type
_entity.pdbx_description
1 polymer ?
#
loop_
_entity_poly.entity_id
_entity_poly.type
_entity_poly.pdbx_seq_one_letter_code
_entity_poly.pdbx_strand_id
1 'polypeptide(L)'
;MPRRATALLVAALPILACAAAVAADPAAGRTKAQVCNACHGTGGNSVNPDIPSLAGQPPQFIVTQLVMFREGNRKDPQMSAFAANLANADINDLAAHFSTQPPAAPTRITAPDNAAAGRRLAEQNHCVSCHGAALTGQQHIPRLAGQQLPYLRAQLRGFRAGTRFDMDGNMSAAAQALSDADIEILADYLSGLK
;
A
#
# COMPACT_ATOMS: atom_id res chain seq x y z
N MET A 1 68.78 9.62 41.75
CA MET A 1 67.37 10.14 41.60
C MET A 1 66.84 9.61 40.25
N PRO A 2 65.86 8.68 40.20
CA PRO A 2 65.36 8.19 38.98
C PRO A 2 64.21 9.07 38.44
N ARG A 3 64.28 9.52 37.20
CA ARG A 3 63.27 10.27 36.48
C ARG A 3 62.09 9.34 36.15
N ARG A 4 60.91 9.63 36.65
CA ARG A 4 59.65 8.95 36.28
C ARG A 4 59.17 9.52 34.95
N ALA A 5 59.14 8.69 33.93
CA ALA A 5 58.48 9.01 32.65
C ALA A 5 56.95 8.80 32.79
N THR A 6 56.19 9.86 32.64
CA THR A 6 54.72 9.80 32.60
C THR A 6 54.28 9.50 31.20
N ALA A 7 53.76 8.30 30.98
CA ALA A 7 53.14 7.92 29.69
C ALA A 7 51.72 8.49 29.60
N LEU A 8 51.50 9.39 28.65
CA LEU A 8 50.17 9.88 28.30
C LEU A 8 49.44 8.79 27.45
N LEU A 9 48.43 8.17 28.02
CA LEU A 9 47.51 7.34 27.28
C LEU A 9 46.56 8.26 26.50
N VAL A 10 46.69 8.31 25.19
CA VAL A 10 45.72 8.95 24.29
C VAL A 10 44.61 7.90 24.03
N ALA A 11 43.43 8.10 24.65
CA ALA A 11 42.26 7.31 24.42
C ALA A 11 41.66 7.69 23.05
N ALA A 12 41.76 6.81 22.06
CA ALA A 12 41.09 6.99 20.78
C ALA A 12 39.58 6.73 20.98
N LEU A 13 38.74 7.77 20.90
CA LEU A 13 37.29 7.60 20.83
C LEU A 13 36.90 6.99 19.47
N PRO A 14 36.11 5.90 19.43
CA PRO A 14 35.56 5.39 18.17
C PRO A 14 34.56 6.40 17.62
N ILE A 15 34.80 6.90 16.41
CA ILE A 15 33.83 7.69 15.64
C ILE A 15 32.74 6.72 15.18
N LEU A 16 31.58 6.74 15.85
CA LEU A 16 30.38 6.06 15.36
C LEU A 16 29.96 6.77 14.08
N ALA A 17 30.25 6.17 12.92
CA ALA A 17 29.70 6.62 11.65
C ALA A 17 28.19 6.33 11.67
N CYS A 18 27.40 7.37 11.92
CA CYS A 18 25.94 7.31 11.78
C CYS A 18 25.66 7.12 10.28
N ALA A 19 25.26 5.92 9.86
CA ALA A 19 24.78 5.70 8.50
C ALA A 19 23.54 6.57 8.29
N ALA A 20 23.68 7.62 7.49
CA ALA A 20 22.54 8.45 7.11
C ALA A 20 21.50 7.57 6.41
N ALA A 21 20.30 7.49 6.99
CA ALA A 21 19.16 6.86 6.31
C ALA A 21 18.91 7.67 5.02
N VAL A 22 19.07 7.04 3.86
CA VAL A 22 18.76 7.67 2.58
C VAL A 22 17.25 7.90 2.56
N ALA A 23 16.84 9.17 2.51
CA ALA A 23 15.44 9.53 2.38
C ALA A 23 14.89 9.02 1.04
N ALA A 24 13.61 8.61 1.02
CA ALA A 24 12.94 8.18 -0.20
C ALA A 24 12.89 9.34 -1.22
N ASP A 25 13.25 9.06 -2.47
CA ASP A 25 13.29 10.02 -3.56
C ASP A 25 12.16 9.79 -4.58
N PRO A 26 11.11 10.65 -4.60
CA PRO A 26 10.03 10.52 -5.59
C PRO A 26 10.48 10.68 -7.05
N ALA A 27 11.58 11.38 -7.31
CA ALA A 27 12.11 11.56 -8.67
C ALA A 27 12.80 10.28 -9.16
N ALA A 28 13.61 9.64 -8.31
CA ALA A 28 14.13 8.30 -8.56
C ALA A 28 12.98 7.29 -8.71
N GLY A 29 11.96 7.39 -7.86
CA GLY A 29 10.74 6.58 -7.93
C GLY A 29 10.01 6.71 -9.26
N ARG A 30 9.90 7.92 -9.83
CA ARG A 30 9.29 8.14 -11.15
C ARG A 30 10.00 7.34 -12.25
N THR A 31 11.33 7.32 -12.22
CA THR A 31 12.12 6.58 -13.20
C THR A 31 11.90 5.09 -13.07
N LYS A 32 11.92 4.57 -11.83
CA LYS A 32 11.68 3.15 -11.53
C LYS A 32 10.26 2.72 -11.84
N ALA A 33 9.28 3.61 -11.67
CA ALA A 33 7.86 3.34 -11.90
C ALA A 33 7.49 3.12 -13.39
N GLN A 34 8.38 3.41 -14.34
CA GLN A 34 8.07 3.25 -15.76
C GLN A 34 7.63 1.83 -16.12
N VAL A 35 8.29 0.82 -15.57
CA VAL A 35 7.91 -0.58 -15.78
C VAL A 35 6.56 -0.90 -15.13
N CYS A 36 6.24 -0.29 -14.00
CA CYS A 36 4.98 -0.49 -13.29
C CYS A 36 3.79 0.11 -14.07
N ASN A 37 4.03 1.25 -14.74
CA ASN A 37 3.01 1.96 -15.51
C ASN A 37 2.43 1.14 -16.67
N ALA A 38 3.16 0.14 -17.16
CA ALA A 38 2.67 -0.75 -18.23
C ALA A 38 1.38 -1.48 -17.81
N CYS A 39 1.24 -1.82 -16.55
CA CYS A 39 0.06 -2.51 -16.00
C CYS A 39 -0.80 -1.57 -15.13
N HIS A 40 -0.17 -0.79 -14.25
CA HIS A 40 -0.88 0.06 -13.29
C HIS A 40 -1.28 1.43 -13.87
N GLY A 41 -1.00 1.68 -15.15
CA GLY A 41 -1.34 2.93 -15.83
C GLY A 41 -0.40 4.09 -15.50
N THR A 42 -0.47 5.13 -16.31
CA THR A 42 0.37 6.33 -16.16
C THR A 42 0.14 6.96 -14.78
N GLY A 43 1.25 7.18 -14.06
CA GLY A 43 1.19 7.70 -12.69
C GLY A 43 0.45 6.79 -11.71
N GLY A 44 0.32 5.51 -12.03
CA GLY A 44 -0.37 4.56 -11.16
C GLY A 44 -1.91 4.62 -11.24
N ASN A 45 -2.47 5.23 -12.27
CA ASN A 45 -3.92 5.25 -12.52
C ASN A 45 -4.29 4.16 -13.53
N SER A 46 -4.64 2.98 -13.03
CA SER A 46 -4.95 1.82 -13.86
C SER A 46 -6.23 2.03 -14.67
N VAL A 47 -6.16 1.63 -15.94
CA VAL A 47 -7.33 1.51 -16.83
C VAL A 47 -7.77 0.05 -16.99
N ASN A 48 -6.98 -0.89 -16.45
CA ASN A 48 -7.34 -2.30 -16.43
C ASN A 48 -8.15 -2.58 -15.15
N PRO A 49 -9.37 -3.12 -15.28
CA PRO A 49 -10.27 -3.34 -14.14
C PRO A 49 -9.73 -4.36 -13.11
N ASP A 50 -8.88 -5.29 -13.52
CA ASP A 50 -8.32 -6.32 -12.62
C ASP A 50 -7.01 -5.89 -11.95
N ILE A 51 -6.40 -4.79 -12.42
CA ILE A 51 -5.14 -4.27 -11.90
C ILE A 51 -5.40 -3.02 -11.07
N PRO A 52 -4.91 -2.96 -9.82
CA PRO A 52 -5.22 -1.83 -8.94
C PRO A 52 -4.55 -0.53 -9.37
N SER A 53 -5.21 0.59 -9.09
CA SER A 53 -4.58 1.91 -9.09
C SER A 53 -3.67 2.05 -7.87
N LEU A 54 -2.50 2.66 -8.10
CA LEU A 54 -1.48 2.94 -7.09
C LEU A 54 -1.44 4.43 -6.71
N ALA A 55 -1.99 5.30 -7.57
CA ALA A 55 -2.03 6.76 -7.36
C ALA A 55 -2.72 7.11 -6.04
N GLY A 56 -2.06 7.95 -5.23
CA GLY A 56 -2.58 8.40 -3.94
C GLY A 56 -2.73 7.32 -2.87
N GLN A 57 -2.12 6.16 -3.08
CA GLN A 57 -2.03 5.16 -2.01
C GLN A 57 -1.05 5.63 -0.94
N PRO A 58 -1.33 5.39 0.35
CA PRO A 58 -0.39 5.70 1.43
C PRO A 58 0.97 5.04 1.18
N PRO A 59 2.09 5.76 1.39
CA PRO A 59 3.42 5.22 1.04
C PRO A 59 3.75 3.96 1.82
N GLN A 60 3.41 3.89 3.10
CA GLN A 60 3.64 2.69 3.91
C GLN A 60 2.83 1.48 3.43
N PHE A 61 1.61 1.71 2.88
CA PHE A 61 0.86 0.63 2.25
C PHE A 61 1.61 0.06 1.04
N ILE A 62 2.13 0.92 0.15
CA ILE A 62 2.90 0.48 -1.03
C ILE A 62 4.15 -0.30 -0.60
N VAL A 63 4.90 0.24 0.37
CA VAL A 63 6.07 -0.46 0.96
C VAL A 63 5.68 -1.85 1.45
N THR A 64 4.63 -1.92 2.28
CA THR A 64 4.15 -3.19 2.84
C THR A 64 3.79 -4.19 1.74
N GLN A 65 3.04 -3.77 0.72
CA GLN A 65 2.63 -4.70 -0.34
C GLN A 65 3.80 -5.20 -1.18
N LEU A 66 4.75 -4.33 -1.55
CA LEU A 66 5.94 -4.73 -2.30
C LEU A 66 6.84 -5.68 -1.50
N VAL A 67 7.02 -5.42 -0.20
CA VAL A 67 7.73 -6.33 0.69
C VAL A 67 7.00 -7.68 0.80
N MET A 68 5.68 -7.67 1.00
CA MET A 68 4.90 -8.92 1.07
C MET A 68 5.00 -9.76 -0.21
N PHE A 69 5.01 -9.13 -1.39
CA PHE A 69 5.24 -9.84 -2.65
C PHE A 69 6.66 -10.38 -2.76
N ARG A 70 7.66 -9.59 -2.40
CA ARG A 70 9.08 -9.99 -2.44
C ARG A 70 9.36 -11.18 -1.52
N GLU A 71 8.83 -11.15 -0.32
CA GLU A 71 9.02 -12.20 0.70
C GLU A 71 8.04 -13.38 0.54
N GLY A 72 7.15 -13.35 -0.46
CA GLY A 72 6.19 -14.45 -0.72
C GLY A 72 5.02 -14.53 0.26
N ASN A 73 4.85 -13.54 1.15
CA ASN A 73 3.73 -13.44 2.09
C ASN A 73 2.41 -13.05 1.40
N ARG A 74 2.51 -12.37 0.26
CA ARG A 74 1.41 -12.15 -0.68
C ARG A 74 1.80 -12.76 -2.02
N LYS A 75 0.93 -13.63 -2.56
CA LYS A 75 1.22 -14.37 -3.78
C LYS A 75 0.43 -13.79 -4.94
N ASP A 76 1.16 -13.42 -5.98
CA ASP A 76 0.65 -13.07 -7.29
C ASP A 76 1.78 -13.36 -8.28
N PRO A 77 1.57 -14.18 -9.33
CA PRO A 77 2.66 -14.60 -10.22
C PRO A 77 3.41 -13.42 -10.86
N GLN A 78 2.68 -12.37 -11.25
CA GLN A 78 3.29 -11.20 -11.88
C GLN A 78 3.97 -10.30 -10.85
N MET A 79 3.23 -9.89 -9.79
CA MET A 79 3.78 -8.97 -8.80
C MET A 79 4.93 -9.58 -8.00
N SER A 80 4.87 -10.87 -7.68
CA SER A 80 5.98 -11.55 -7.00
C SER A 80 7.26 -11.56 -7.85
N ALA A 81 7.15 -11.77 -9.16
CA ALA A 81 8.28 -11.71 -10.07
C ALA A 81 8.89 -10.30 -10.17
N PHE A 82 8.05 -9.26 -10.27
CA PHE A 82 8.52 -7.87 -10.29
C PHE A 82 9.14 -7.43 -8.96
N ALA A 83 8.60 -7.86 -7.83
CA ALA A 83 9.08 -7.45 -6.51
C ALA A 83 10.35 -8.18 -6.07
N ALA A 84 10.63 -9.38 -6.60
CA ALA A 84 11.68 -10.30 -6.13
C ALA A 84 13.07 -9.65 -5.98
N ASN A 85 13.43 -8.74 -6.88
CA ASN A 85 14.75 -8.12 -6.93
C ASN A 85 14.74 -6.65 -6.48
N LEU A 86 13.63 -6.12 -5.95
CA LEU A 86 13.58 -4.74 -5.47
C LEU A 86 14.36 -4.57 -4.18
N ALA A 87 15.34 -3.67 -4.17
CA ALA A 87 16.00 -3.24 -2.93
C ALA A 87 15.04 -2.40 -2.06
N ASN A 88 15.31 -2.30 -0.77
CA ASN A 88 14.49 -1.46 0.13
C ASN A 88 14.45 0.01 -0.33
N ALA A 89 15.56 0.54 -0.86
CA ALA A 89 15.59 1.88 -1.43
C ALA A 89 14.64 2.02 -2.62
N ASP A 90 14.59 1.02 -3.52
CA ASP A 90 13.69 1.04 -4.67
C ASP A 90 12.22 1.03 -4.26
N ILE A 91 11.89 0.20 -3.27
CA ILE A 91 10.54 0.12 -2.69
C ILE A 91 10.13 1.47 -2.09
N ASN A 92 11.02 2.11 -1.33
CA ASN A 92 10.75 3.41 -0.72
C ASN A 92 10.56 4.52 -1.77
N ASP A 93 11.39 4.56 -2.80
CA ASP A 93 11.30 5.53 -3.89
C ASP A 93 10.00 5.36 -4.68
N LEU A 94 9.63 4.12 -5.03
CA LEU A 94 8.37 3.80 -5.68
C LEU A 94 7.17 4.22 -4.83
N ALA A 95 7.21 3.95 -3.53
CA ALA A 95 6.16 4.34 -2.59
C ALA A 95 6.03 5.87 -2.51
N ALA A 96 7.14 6.59 -2.41
CA ALA A 96 7.16 8.05 -2.41
C ALA A 96 6.61 8.62 -3.72
N HIS A 97 6.92 8.02 -4.87
CA HIS A 97 6.40 8.44 -6.16
C HIS A 97 4.89 8.26 -6.26
N PHE A 98 4.38 7.03 -6.07
CA PHE A 98 2.96 6.76 -6.28
C PHE A 98 2.05 7.44 -5.26
N SER A 99 2.52 7.64 -4.03
CA SER A 99 1.73 8.33 -2.99
C SER A 99 1.45 9.79 -3.32
N THR A 100 2.31 10.43 -4.12
CA THR A 100 2.15 11.83 -4.56
C THR A 100 1.40 11.98 -5.87
N GLN A 101 1.09 10.88 -6.56
CA GLN A 101 0.32 10.96 -7.80
C GLN A 101 -1.15 11.24 -7.50
N PRO A 102 -1.79 12.17 -8.24
CA PRO A 102 -3.21 12.42 -8.09
C PRO A 102 -4.02 11.21 -8.55
N PRO A 103 -4.93 10.69 -7.70
CA PRO A 103 -5.87 9.66 -8.15
C PRO A 103 -6.77 10.19 -9.26
N ALA A 104 -6.98 9.40 -10.30
CA ALA A 104 -7.95 9.73 -11.34
C ALA A 104 -9.37 9.79 -10.77
N ALA A 105 -10.22 10.58 -11.41
CA ALA A 105 -11.64 10.55 -11.10
C ALA A 105 -12.20 9.15 -11.38
N PRO A 106 -13.16 8.66 -10.56
CA PRO A 106 -13.81 7.41 -10.83
C PRO A 106 -14.43 7.42 -12.23
N THR A 107 -14.22 6.36 -12.98
CA THR A 107 -14.85 6.16 -14.32
C THR A 107 -16.27 5.67 -14.20
N ARG A 108 -16.70 5.32 -12.99
CA ARG A 108 -17.98 4.73 -12.67
C ARG A 108 -18.77 5.62 -11.70
N ILE A 109 -20.06 5.73 -11.93
CA ILE A 109 -21.00 6.37 -11.00
C ILE A 109 -21.84 5.26 -10.38
N THR A 110 -21.74 5.13 -9.06
CA THR A 110 -22.58 4.19 -8.31
C THR A 110 -24.03 4.69 -8.29
N ALA A 111 -24.99 3.79 -8.55
CA ALA A 111 -26.40 4.12 -8.43
C ALA A 111 -26.74 4.61 -6.99
N PRO A 112 -27.65 5.58 -6.82
CA PRO A 112 -27.95 6.19 -5.51
C PRO A 112 -28.27 5.18 -4.40
N ASP A 113 -29.07 4.15 -4.73
CA ASP A 113 -29.46 3.11 -3.77
C ASP A 113 -28.27 2.27 -3.33
N ASN A 114 -27.38 1.89 -4.27
CA ASN A 114 -26.15 1.18 -3.96
C ASN A 114 -25.17 2.06 -3.17
N ALA A 115 -25.10 3.34 -3.47
CA ALA A 115 -24.27 4.28 -2.73
C ALA A 115 -24.72 4.39 -1.26
N ALA A 116 -26.02 4.49 -1.01
CA ALA A 116 -26.58 4.53 0.34
C ALA A 116 -26.38 3.19 1.08
N ALA A 117 -26.62 2.07 0.40
CA ALA A 117 -26.41 0.73 0.97
C ALA A 117 -24.92 0.47 1.28
N GLY A 118 -24.02 0.81 0.35
CA GLY A 118 -22.59 0.64 0.53
C GLY A 118 -22.00 1.49 1.66
N ARG A 119 -22.49 2.73 1.81
CA ARG A 119 -22.13 3.57 2.96
C ARG A 119 -22.53 2.90 4.28
N ARG A 120 -23.78 2.46 4.40
CA ARG A 120 -24.24 1.77 5.61
C ARG A 120 -23.43 0.52 5.92
N LEU A 121 -23.13 -0.29 4.91
CA LEU A 121 -22.30 -1.49 5.09
C LEU A 121 -20.88 -1.14 5.53
N ALA A 122 -20.26 -0.09 4.97
CA ALA A 122 -18.94 0.36 5.36
C ALA A 122 -18.90 0.87 6.81
N GLU A 123 -19.96 1.51 7.28
CA GLU A 123 -20.11 1.96 8.66
C GLU A 123 -20.36 0.78 9.62
N GLN A 124 -21.29 -0.12 9.29
CA GLN A 124 -21.65 -1.28 10.10
C GLN A 124 -20.48 -2.27 10.29
N ASN A 125 -19.67 -2.44 9.26
CA ASN A 125 -18.48 -3.29 9.29
C ASN A 125 -17.20 -2.53 9.68
N HIS A 126 -17.32 -1.33 10.22
CA HIS A 126 -16.23 -0.50 10.74
C HIS A 126 -15.09 -0.20 9.73
N CYS A 127 -15.34 -0.27 8.44
CA CYS A 127 -14.33 -0.01 7.40
C CYS A 127 -13.69 1.36 7.56
N VAL A 128 -14.51 2.38 7.86
CA VAL A 128 -14.07 3.76 8.05
C VAL A 128 -13.13 3.96 9.24
N SER A 129 -13.17 3.09 10.24
CA SER A 129 -12.32 3.19 11.43
C SER A 129 -10.84 3.01 11.09
N CYS A 130 -10.52 2.15 10.12
CA CYS A 130 -9.17 1.88 9.68
C CYS A 130 -8.84 2.63 8.38
N HIS A 131 -9.75 2.59 7.38
CA HIS A 131 -9.51 3.20 6.07
C HIS A 131 -9.75 4.73 6.03
N GLY A 132 -10.15 5.34 7.16
CA GLY A 132 -10.48 6.75 7.28
C GLY A 132 -11.90 7.09 6.81
N ALA A 133 -12.44 8.22 7.27
CA ALA A 133 -13.81 8.62 7.00
C ALA A 133 -14.12 8.79 5.50
N ALA A 134 -13.14 9.23 4.72
CA ALA A 134 -13.23 9.34 3.26
C ALA A 134 -12.72 8.09 2.52
N LEU A 135 -12.37 7.03 3.23
CA LEU A 135 -11.83 5.77 2.68
C LEU A 135 -10.57 5.97 1.82
N THR A 136 -9.79 7.00 2.15
CA THR A 136 -8.54 7.38 1.47
C THR A 136 -7.31 6.66 1.99
N GLY A 137 -7.46 5.87 3.05
CA GLY A 137 -6.37 5.14 3.69
C GLY A 137 -5.50 5.99 4.60
N GLN A 138 -4.65 5.32 5.35
CA GLN A 138 -3.65 5.93 6.24
C GLN A 138 -2.56 4.92 6.60
N GLN A 139 -1.32 5.37 6.76
CA GLN A 139 -0.21 4.49 7.11
C GLN A 139 -0.12 3.26 6.17
N HIS A 140 -0.17 2.04 6.72
CA HIS A 140 -0.16 0.78 5.96
C HIS A 140 -1.55 0.33 5.48
N ILE A 141 -2.59 1.10 5.77
CA ILE A 141 -3.97 0.82 5.41
C ILE A 141 -4.32 1.52 4.09
N PRO A 142 -4.82 0.81 3.07
CA PRO A 142 -4.96 1.37 1.74
C PRO A 142 -6.12 2.37 1.58
N ARG A 143 -5.95 3.24 0.57
CA ARG A 143 -7.05 3.95 -0.06
C ARG A 143 -7.95 2.94 -0.79
N LEU A 144 -9.24 3.00 -0.53
CA LEU A 144 -10.29 2.22 -1.20
C LEU A 144 -11.08 3.07 -2.20
N ALA A 145 -11.23 4.37 -1.90
CA ALA A 145 -12.00 5.29 -2.72
C ALA A 145 -11.43 5.36 -4.15
N GLY A 146 -12.30 5.12 -5.15
CA GLY A 146 -11.97 5.16 -6.56
C GLY A 146 -11.12 3.99 -7.06
N GLN A 147 -10.97 2.92 -6.27
CA GLN A 147 -10.24 1.73 -6.70
C GLN A 147 -11.07 0.91 -7.68
N GLN A 148 -10.42 0.11 -8.52
CA GLN A 148 -11.04 -0.74 -9.53
C GLN A 148 -12.04 -1.72 -8.90
N LEU A 149 -13.30 -1.74 -9.39
CA LEU A 149 -14.38 -2.55 -8.83
C LEU A 149 -14.05 -4.06 -8.82
N PRO A 150 -13.63 -4.67 -9.94
CA PRO A 150 -13.29 -6.10 -9.95
C PRO A 150 -12.13 -6.43 -9.00
N TYR A 151 -11.13 -5.54 -8.92
CA TYR A 151 -10.03 -5.70 -7.98
C TYR A 151 -10.53 -5.66 -6.52
N LEU A 152 -11.35 -4.67 -6.13
CA LEU A 152 -11.93 -4.60 -4.78
C LEU A 152 -12.69 -5.88 -4.42
N ARG A 153 -13.55 -6.34 -5.34
CA ARG A 153 -14.31 -7.59 -5.19
C ARG A 153 -13.38 -8.79 -4.96
N ALA A 154 -12.37 -8.94 -5.81
CA ALA A 154 -11.40 -10.03 -5.71
C ALA A 154 -10.65 -10.00 -4.36
N GLN A 155 -10.26 -8.80 -3.89
CA GLN A 155 -9.55 -8.68 -2.62
C GLN A 155 -10.45 -9.01 -1.42
N LEU A 156 -11.68 -8.51 -1.37
CA LEU A 156 -12.62 -8.83 -0.29
C LEU A 156 -12.92 -10.34 -0.22
N ARG A 157 -13.16 -10.96 -1.39
CA ARG A 157 -13.33 -12.42 -1.48
C ARG A 157 -12.08 -13.18 -1.03
N GLY A 158 -10.90 -12.71 -1.44
CA GLY A 158 -9.62 -13.31 -1.06
C GLY A 158 -9.38 -13.27 0.46
N PHE A 159 -9.65 -12.15 1.11
CA PHE A 159 -9.57 -12.04 2.57
C PHE A 159 -10.57 -12.96 3.28
N ARG A 160 -11.82 -13.00 2.82
CA ARG A 160 -12.85 -13.88 3.37
C ARG A 160 -12.51 -15.36 3.21
N ALA A 161 -11.98 -15.74 2.06
CA ALA A 161 -11.59 -17.13 1.77
C ALA A 161 -10.24 -17.53 2.36
N GLY A 162 -9.49 -16.62 3.00
CA GLY A 162 -8.16 -16.90 3.51
C GLY A 162 -7.10 -17.17 2.43
N THR A 163 -7.34 -16.73 1.18
CA THR A 163 -6.37 -16.81 0.08
C THR A 163 -5.51 -15.55 -0.03
N ARG A 164 -5.93 -14.48 0.64
CA ARG A 164 -5.16 -13.26 0.86
C ARG A 164 -5.11 -12.97 2.36
N PHE A 165 -3.91 -12.56 2.82
CA PHE A 165 -3.68 -12.17 4.21
C PHE A 165 -3.20 -10.72 4.29
N ASP A 166 -3.45 -10.09 5.42
CA ASP A 166 -2.88 -8.83 5.86
C ASP A 166 -1.93 -9.07 7.05
N MET A 167 -1.08 -8.10 7.35
CA MET A 167 -0.02 -8.31 8.35
C MET A 167 -0.54 -8.54 9.77
N ASP A 168 -1.66 -7.93 10.11
CA ASP A 168 -2.25 -7.91 11.45
C ASP A 168 -3.56 -8.70 11.55
N GLY A 169 -4.03 -9.32 10.46
CA GLY A 169 -5.24 -10.14 10.42
C GLY A 169 -6.56 -9.37 10.47
N ASN A 170 -6.52 -8.03 10.56
CA ASN A 170 -7.72 -7.21 10.72
C ASN A 170 -8.65 -7.27 9.51
N MET A 171 -8.10 -7.19 8.28
CA MET A 171 -8.91 -7.32 7.08
C MET A 171 -9.48 -8.71 6.88
N SER A 172 -8.70 -9.74 7.22
CA SER A 172 -9.18 -11.12 7.20
C SER A 172 -10.35 -11.31 8.16
N ALA A 173 -10.27 -10.77 9.38
CA ALA A 173 -11.36 -10.81 10.36
C ALA A 173 -12.59 -10.03 9.89
N ALA A 174 -12.41 -8.80 9.37
CA ALA A 174 -13.51 -7.97 8.88
C ALA A 174 -14.25 -8.60 7.70
N ALA A 175 -13.53 -9.26 6.80
CA ALA A 175 -14.11 -9.88 5.62
C ALA A 175 -14.95 -11.13 5.93
N GLN A 176 -14.72 -11.81 7.04
CA GLN A 176 -15.50 -13.00 7.44
C GLN A 176 -16.98 -12.69 7.63
N ALA A 177 -17.33 -11.48 8.05
CA ALA A 177 -18.72 -11.07 8.28
C ALA A 177 -19.48 -10.75 6.99
N LEU A 178 -18.80 -10.60 5.85
CA LEU A 178 -19.40 -10.14 4.59
C LEU A 178 -20.04 -11.30 3.82
N SER A 179 -21.28 -11.13 3.40
CA SER A 179 -21.91 -11.99 2.40
C SER A 179 -21.41 -11.65 0.98
N ASP A 180 -21.73 -12.50 0.00
CA ASP A 180 -21.43 -12.18 -1.41
C ASP A 180 -22.13 -10.90 -1.88
N ALA A 181 -23.37 -10.69 -1.45
CA ALA A 181 -24.13 -9.49 -1.74
C ALA A 181 -23.49 -8.24 -1.13
N ASP A 182 -23.00 -8.31 0.11
CA ASP A 182 -22.29 -7.19 0.75
C ASP A 182 -21.01 -6.84 0.00
N ILE A 183 -20.26 -7.84 -0.46
CA ILE A 183 -19.02 -7.63 -1.24
C ILE A 183 -19.32 -6.90 -2.56
N GLU A 184 -20.41 -7.29 -3.27
CA GLU A 184 -20.80 -6.61 -4.51
C GLU A 184 -21.19 -5.15 -4.25
N ILE A 185 -21.99 -4.88 -3.24
CA ILE A 185 -22.44 -3.53 -2.88
C ILE A 185 -21.26 -2.67 -2.42
N LEU A 186 -20.40 -3.21 -1.55
CA LEU A 186 -19.20 -2.50 -1.07
C LEU A 186 -18.25 -2.18 -2.23
N ALA A 187 -17.96 -3.14 -3.10
CA ALA A 187 -17.05 -2.92 -4.23
C ALA A 187 -17.61 -1.85 -5.19
N ASP A 188 -18.93 -1.87 -5.48
CA ASP A 188 -19.58 -0.85 -6.30
C ASP A 188 -19.50 0.53 -5.64
N TYR A 189 -19.85 0.64 -4.37
CA TYR A 189 -19.78 1.88 -3.61
C TYR A 189 -18.37 2.47 -3.58
N LEU A 190 -17.37 1.67 -3.18
CA LEU A 190 -15.98 2.10 -3.04
C LEU A 190 -15.38 2.57 -4.36
N SER A 191 -15.70 1.88 -5.45
CA SER A 191 -15.18 2.21 -6.78
C SER A 191 -15.74 3.53 -7.34
N GLY A 192 -16.89 3.98 -6.88
CA GLY A 192 -17.52 5.24 -7.28
C GLY A 192 -17.13 6.46 -6.45
N LEU A 193 -16.35 6.27 -5.37
CA LEU A 193 -15.92 7.38 -4.51
C LEU A 193 -14.74 8.15 -5.11
N LYS A 194 -14.65 9.46 -4.75
CA LYS A 194 -13.52 10.33 -5.16
C LYS A 194 -12.40 10.33 -4.12
#